data_6a2df0821f9f4838b9e3c7478608eb29
#
_entry.id   6a2df0821f9f4838b9e3c7478608eb29
#
_cell.length_a   1.000
_cell.length_b   1.000
_cell.length_c   1.000
_cell.angle_alpha   90.00
_cell.angle_beta   90.00
_cell.angle_gamma   90.00
#
_symmetry.space_group_name_H-M   'P 1'
#
loop_
_entity.id
_entity.type
_entity.pdbx_description
1 polymer ?
#
loop_
_entity_poly.entity_id
_entity_poly.type
_entity_poly.pdbx_seq_one_letter_code
_entity_poly.pdbx_strand_id
1 'polypeptide(L)'
;TNKNKIIKENLKDIKLCKREELIDRLIIDDKKIENMRSSIYEIIKFKDPLGKVLEKWRRPNNLVIKKVTVPIGVIGIIYESRPNVTSDVSSLCLKSGNVAILRGGSESLNSNRILANLFRNSLSSNKVDKNCIQFIDKKNRKIVDFLLSKMSNYIDVIVPRGGKGLVKKVKQLSNVNVIGHLEGNCHVYVDKDA
;
A
#
# COMPACT_ATOMS: atom_id res chain seq x y z
N THR A 1 3.69 -21.68 12.18
CA THR A 1 4.04 -20.52 11.32
C THR A 1 3.38 -20.67 9.96
N ASN A 2 3.00 -19.57 9.29
CA ASN A 2 2.30 -19.62 8.01
C ASN A 2 3.26 -19.66 6.79
N LYS A 3 4.56 -19.81 7.02
CA LYS A 3 5.61 -19.83 5.98
C LYS A 3 5.29 -20.80 4.84
N ASN A 4 5.03 -22.06 5.16
CA ASN A 4 4.75 -23.10 4.17
C ASN A 4 3.50 -22.79 3.34
N LYS A 5 2.49 -22.15 3.95
CA LYS A 5 1.28 -21.72 3.23
C LYS A 5 1.60 -20.63 2.21
N ILE A 6 2.44 -19.66 2.58
CA ILE A 6 2.86 -18.57 1.69
C ILE A 6 3.63 -19.13 0.50
N ILE A 7 4.64 -19.97 0.76
CA ILE A 7 5.46 -20.59 -0.29
C ILE A 7 4.58 -21.43 -1.24
N LYS A 8 3.66 -22.23 -0.70
CA LYS A 8 2.74 -23.04 -1.51
C LYS A 8 1.89 -22.21 -2.46
N GLU A 9 1.32 -21.10 -2.00
CA GLU A 9 0.52 -20.21 -2.85
C GLU A 9 1.40 -19.45 -3.85
N ASN A 10 2.62 -19.07 -3.47
CA ASN A 10 3.59 -18.45 -4.36
C ASN A 10 4.02 -19.37 -5.51
N LEU A 11 4.25 -20.64 -5.24
CA LEU A 11 4.58 -21.62 -6.28
C LEU A 11 3.47 -21.76 -7.34
N LYS A 12 2.19 -21.54 -6.96
CA LYS A 12 1.10 -21.51 -7.96
C LYS A 12 1.24 -20.31 -8.89
N ASP A 13 1.57 -19.14 -8.35
CA ASP A 13 1.77 -17.93 -9.16
C ASP A 13 2.95 -18.09 -10.12
N ILE A 14 4.07 -18.66 -9.65
CA ILE A 14 5.24 -18.92 -10.48
C ILE A 14 4.90 -19.87 -11.64
N LYS A 15 4.19 -20.99 -11.35
CA LYS A 15 3.77 -21.97 -12.38
C LYS A 15 2.82 -21.39 -13.43
N LEU A 16 2.00 -20.41 -13.04
CA LEU A 16 1.03 -19.75 -13.91
C LEU A 16 1.60 -18.55 -14.66
N CYS A 17 2.78 -18.07 -14.27
CA CYS A 17 3.40 -16.90 -14.87
C CYS A 17 3.96 -17.24 -16.24
N LYS A 18 3.45 -16.56 -17.28
CA LYS A 18 3.90 -16.70 -18.67
C LYS A 18 5.03 -15.72 -19.03
N ARG A 19 5.40 -14.83 -18.12
CA ARG A 19 6.35 -13.75 -18.33
C ARG A 19 7.60 -14.03 -17.51
N GLU A 20 8.60 -14.62 -18.15
CA GLU A 20 9.85 -15.05 -17.50
C GLU A 20 10.57 -13.91 -16.80
N GLU A 21 10.54 -12.71 -17.39
CA GLU A 21 11.16 -11.51 -16.82
C GLU A 21 10.56 -11.06 -15.49
N LEU A 22 9.42 -11.61 -15.07
CA LEU A 22 8.79 -11.31 -13.78
C LEU A 22 9.05 -12.36 -12.71
N ILE A 23 9.54 -13.54 -13.06
CA ILE A 23 9.68 -14.68 -12.13
C ILE A 23 10.53 -14.30 -10.93
N ASP A 24 11.70 -13.69 -11.13
CA ASP A 24 12.59 -13.27 -10.03
C ASP A 24 11.93 -12.32 -9.04
N ARG A 25 10.99 -11.50 -9.53
CA ARG A 25 10.24 -10.57 -8.69
C ARG A 25 9.11 -11.25 -7.92
N LEU A 26 8.58 -12.34 -8.47
CA LEU A 26 7.47 -13.10 -7.90
C LEU A 26 7.92 -14.08 -6.82
N ILE A 27 9.10 -14.70 -6.96
CA ILE A 27 9.59 -15.72 -6.03
C ILE A 27 9.55 -15.21 -4.59
N ILE A 28 8.92 -15.98 -3.70
CA ILE A 28 8.98 -15.82 -2.26
C ILE A 28 9.66 -17.06 -1.68
N ASP A 29 10.92 -16.93 -1.37
CA ASP A 29 11.74 -17.90 -0.66
C ASP A 29 11.82 -17.58 0.84
N ASP A 30 12.56 -18.40 1.56
CA ASP A 30 12.80 -18.24 2.99
C ASP A 30 13.43 -16.90 3.33
N LYS A 31 14.37 -16.45 2.53
CA LYS A 31 15.06 -15.17 2.71
C LYS A 31 14.09 -13.98 2.52
N LYS A 32 13.24 -14.04 1.50
CA LYS A 32 12.23 -12.99 1.28
C LYS A 32 11.17 -12.95 2.38
N ILE A 33 10.78 -14.11 2.93
CA ILE A 33 9.87 -14.17 4.10
C ILE A 33 10.52 -13.52 5.31
N GLU A 34 11.80 -13.83 5.56
CA GLU A 34 12.51 -13.21 6.67
C GLU A 34 12.67 -11.69 6.48
N ASN A 35 12.94 -11.25 5.25
CA ASN A 35 13.00 -9.83 4.93
C ASN A 35 11.65 -9.14 5.17
N MET A 36 10.52 -9.74 4.75
CA MET A 36 9.18 -9.21 5.04
C MET A 36 8.93 -9.13 6.55
N ARG A 37 9.34 -10.15 7.31
CA ARG A 37 9.25 -10.16 8.77
C ARG A 37 10.07 -9.01 9.38
N SER A 38 11.30 -8.86 8.96
CA SER A 38 12.19 -7.79 9.42
C SER A 38 11.62 -6.40 9.09
N SER A 39 11.09 -6.19 7.88
CA SER A 39 10.42 -4.93 7.50
C SER A 39 9.25 -4.61 8.42
N ILE A 40 8.42 -5.59 8.78
CA ILE A 40 7.32 -5.40 9.72
C ILE A 40 7.85 -4.98 11.10
N TYR A 41 8.92 -5.63 11.61
CA TYR A 41 9.53 -5.27 12.88
C TYR A 41 10.11 -3.85 12.87
N GLU A 42 10.72 -3.41 11.77
CA GLU A 42 11.19 -2.03 11.65
C GLU A 42 10.02 -1.03 11.67
N ILE A 43 8.92 -1.33 10.98
CA ILE A 43 7.72 -0.49 10.99
C ILE A 43 7.12 -0.39 12.40
N ILE A 44 7.13 -1.48 13.19
CA ILE A 44 6.66 -1.48 14.56
C ILE A 44 7.47 -0.50 15.43
N LYS A 45 8.80 -0.41 15.22
CA LYS A 45 9.68 0.50 15.96
C LYS A 45 9.46 1.98 15.63
N PHE A 46 8.83 2.32 14.53
CA PHE A 46 8.55 3.71 14.18
C PHE A 46 7.74 4.37 15.29
N LYS A 47 8.10 5.60 15.61
CA LYS A 47 7.29 6.45 16.51
C LYS A 47 5.89 6.57 15.93
N ASP A 48 4.88 6.55 16.80
CA ASP A 48 3.50 6.72 16.36
C ASP A 48 3.35 8.06 15.62
N PRO A 49 2.88 8.06 14.37
CA PRO A 49 2.70 9.30 13.62
C PRO A 49 1.45 10.07 14.03
N LEU A 50 0.52 9.47 14.76
CA LEU A 50 -0.80 10.04 15.05
C LEU A 50 -0.81 10.86 16.34
N GLY A 51 -1.72 11.85 16.38
CA GLY A 51 -1.97 12.65 17.57
C GLY A 51 -0.83 13.59 17.97
N LYS A 52 0.22 13.74 17.15
CA LYS A 52 1.32 14.65 17.43
C LYS A 52 0.87 16.09 17.29
N VAL A 53 1.11 16.88 18.31
CA VAL A 53 0.93 18.34 18.24
C VAL A 53 2.14 18.93 17.51
N LEU A 54 1.95 19.38 16.27
CA LEU A 54 2.99 20.01 15.45
C LEU A 54 3.19 21.47 15.85
N GLU A 55 2.07 22.17 16.11
CA GLU A 55 2.06 23.58 16.48
C GLU A 55 0.95 23.82 17.51
N LYS A 56 1.16 24.79 18.39
CA LYS A 56 0.17 25.23 19.37
C LYS A 56 0.30 26.74 19.56
N TRP A 57 -0.81 27.46 19.46
CA TRP A 57 -0.84 28.90 19.72
C TRP A 57 -2.14 29.34 20.39
N ARG A 58 -2.11 30.51 21.01
CA ARG A 58 -3.25 31.12 21.67
C ARG A 58 -3.63 32.41 20.92
N ARG A 59 -4.91 32.60 20.74
CA ARG A 59 -5.47 33.83 20.13
C ARG A 59 -5.73 34.88 21.26
N PRO A 60 -5.90 36.17 20.90
CA PRO A 60 -6.22 37.24 21.91
C PRO A 60 -7.47 36.96 22.74
N ASN A 61 -8.45 36.25 22.18
CA ASN A 61 -9.67 35.82 22.89
C ASN A 61 -9.48 34.56 23.72
N ASN A 62 -8.25 34.18 24.07
CA ASN A 62 -7.86 32.97 24.81
C ASN A 62 -8.17 31.63 24.16
N LEU A 63 -8.65 31.58 22.90
CA LEU A 63 -8.81 30.34 22.18
C LEU A 63 -7.44 29.68 21.93
N VAL A 64 -7.32 28.40 22.35
CA VAL A 64 -6.11 27.58 22.09
C VAL A 64 -6.31 26.77 20.88
N ILE A 65 -5.46 26.95 19.87
CA ILE A 65 -5.45 26.20 18.61
C ILE A 65 -4.27 25.24 18.62
N LYS A 66 -4.50 23.99 18.17
CA LYS A 66 -3.46 22.97 18.01
C LYS A 66 -3.56 22.39 16.62
N LYS A 67 -2.42 22.30 15.93
CA LYS A 67 -2.26 21.55 14.69
C LYS A 67 -1.79 20.14 15.05
N VAL A 68 -2.61 19.14 14.79
CA VAL A 68 -2.33 17.76 15.16
C VAL A 68 -2.31 16.85 13.92
N THR A 69 -1.51 15.79 13.97
CA THR A 69 -1.47 14.77 12.91
C THR A 69 -2.65 13.82 13.05
N VAL A 70 -3.25 13.47 11.90
CA VAL A 70 -4.38 12.53 11.79
C VAL A 70 -4.11 11.53 10.66
N PRO A 71 -4.82 10.38 10.59
CA PRO A 71 -4.76 9.50 9.44
C PRO A 71 -5.17 10.21 8.14
N ILE A 72 -4.66 9.76 7.01
CA ILE A 72 -5.11 10.21 5.69
C ILE A 72 -6.54 9.72 5.44
N GLY A 73 -6.84 8.47 5.84
CA GLY A 73 -8.12 7.83 5.63
C GLY A 73 -7.99 6.49 4.91
N VAL A 74 -8.64 6.34 3.76
CA VAL A 74 -8.61 5.14 2.93
C VAL A 74 -7.61 5.30 1.80
N ILE A 75 -6.61 4.43 1.76
CA ILE A 75 -5.54 4.45 0.77
C ILE A 75 -5.71 3.29 -0.21
N GLY A 76 -5.91 3.61 -1.49
CA GLY A 76 -5.89 2.64 -2.58
C GLY A 76 -4.46 2.40 -3.06
N ILE A 77 -3.96 1.17 -2.96
CA ILE A 77 -2.62 0.81 -3.42
C ILE A 77 -2.72 -0.11 -4.63
N ILE A 78 -2.23 0.37 -5.78
CA ILE A 78 -2.22 -0.38 -7.04
C ILE A 78 -0.77 -0.72 -7.36
N TYR A 79 -0.42 -2.01 -7.33
CA TYR A 79 0.97 -2.45 -7.47
C TYR A 79 1.12 -3.65 -8.41
N GLU A 80 2.32 -3.75 -9.01
CA GLU A 80 2.70 -4.83 -9.91
C GLU A 80 3.46 -5.92 -9.14
N SER A 81 3.63 -7.05 -9.74
CA SER A 81 4.42 -8.28 -9.50
C SER A 81 5.46 -8.27 -8.35
N ARG A 82 5.08 -7.78 -7.17
CA ARG A 82 5.94 -7.76 -5.97
C ARG A 82 5.08 -8.10 -4.74
N PRO A 83 4.95 -9.39 -4.39
CA PRO A 83 4.08 -9.82 -3.29
C PRO A 83 4.41 -9.19 -1.93
N ASN A 84 5.70 -8.90 -1.66
CA ASN A 84 6.13 -8.24 -0.42
C ASN A 84 5.47 -6.88 -0.19
N VAL A 85 5.09 -6.17 -1.27
CA VAL A 85 4.38 -4.89 -1.16
C VAL A 85 3.08 -5.04 -0.36
N THR A 86 2.40 -6.20 -0.48
CA THR A 86 1.20 -6.48 0.31
C THR A 86 1.46 -6.38 1.82
N SER A 87 2.57 -6.97 2.31
CA SER A 87 2.93 -6.92 3.73
C SER A 87 3.39 -5.54 4.16
N ASP A 88 4.25 -4.90 3.36
CA ASP A 88 4.84 -3.62 3.68
C ASP A 88 3.78 -2.52 3.80
N VAL A 89 2.90 -2.40 2.78
CA VAL A 89 1.87 -1.36 2.78
C VAL A 89 0.75 -1.63 3.79
N SER A 90 0.41 -2.90 4.04
CA SER A 90 -0.55 -3.24 5.10
C SER A 90 -0.05 -2.81 6.46
N SER A 91 1.23 -3.08 6.76
CA SER A 91 1.85 -2.69 8.03
C SER A 91 1.94 -1.17 8.18
N LEU A 92 2.36 -0.46 7.12
CA LEU A 92 2.45 1.01 7.12
C LEU A 92 1.08 1.67 7.30
N CYS A 93 0.05 1.20 6.59
CA CYS A 93 -1.30 1.72 6.73
C CYS A 93 -1.83 1.51 8.14
N LEU A 94 -1.70 0.30 8.70
CA LEU A 94 -2.11 0.01 10.07
C LEU A 94 -1.36 0.88 11.09
N LYS A 95 -0.02 1.00 10.95
CA LYS A 95 0.80 1.83 11.85
C LYS A 95 0.41 3.31 11.83
N SER A 96 -0.08 3.79 10.71
CA SER A 96 -0.50 5.19 10.52
C SER A 96 -2.01 5.40 10.60
N GLY A 97 -2.77 4.40 11.11
CA GLY A 97 -4.22 4.49 11.33
C GLY A 97 -5.06 4.57 10.05
N ASN A 98 -4.49 4.17 8.91
CA ASN A 98 -5.18 4.21 7.63
C ASN A 98 -5.77 2.84 7.26
N VAL A 99 -6.84 2.86 6.47
CA VAL A 99 -7.39 1.68 5.79
C VAL A 99 -6.67 1.49 4.46
N ALA A 100 -6.34 0.24 4.11
CA ALA A 100 -5.72 -0.10 2.84
C ALA A 100 -6.67 -0.89 1.94
N ILE A 101 -6.85 -0.44 0.70
CA ILE A 101 -7.49 -1.20 -0.38
C ILE A 101 -6.38 -1.63 -1.36
N LEU A 102 -6.07 -2.91 -1.38
CA LEU A 102 -4.95 -3.49 -2.10
C LEU A 102 -5.38 -4.09 -3.43
N ARG A 103 -4.73 -3.66 -4.53
CA ARG A 103 -4.89 -4.25 -5.85
C ARG A 103 -3.52 -4.60 -6.43
N GLY A 104 -3.09 -5.84 -6.25
CA GLY A 104 -1.84 -6.37 -6.78
C GLY A 104 -1.94 -6.85 -8.22
N GLY A 105 -0.78 -7.11 -8.85
CA GLY A 105 -0.69 -7.69 -10.17
C GLY A 105 -1.37 -9.06 -10.28
N SER A 106 -1.86 -9.39 -11.46
CA SER A 106 -2.52 -10.68 -11.74
C SER A 106 -1.58 -11.87 -11.62
N GLU A 107 -0.30 -11.64 -11.84
CA GLU A 107 0.77 -12.62 -11.80
C GLU A 107 1.12 -13.08 -10.38
N SER A 108 0.78 -12.28 -9.36
CA SER A 108 1.03 -12.56 -7.94
C SER A 108 -0.25 -12.69 -7.11
N LEU A 109 -1.36 -13.05 -7.75
CA LEU A 109 -2.69 -13.01 -7.12
C LEU A 109 -2.81 -13.95 -5.90
N ASN A 110 -2.30 -15.18 -6.00
CA ASN A 110 -2.38 -16.17 -4.92
C ASN A 110 -1.48 -15.76 -3.74
N SER A 111 -0.27 -15.29 -4.01
CA SER A 111 0.66 -14.77 -3.02
C SER A 111 0.09 -13.54 -2.29
N ASN A 112 -0.47 -12.59 -3.03
CA ASN A 112 -1.07 -11.39 -2.44
C ASN A 112 -2.30 -11.74 -1.60
N ARG A 113 -3.14 -12.67 -2.07
CA ARG A 113 -4.33 -13.15 -1.35
C ARG A 113 -3.97 -13.78 -0.02
N ILE A 114 -3.01 -14.70 0.00
CA ILE A 114 -2.60 -15.35 1.26
C ILE A 114 -2.02 -14.34 2.24
N LEU A 115 -1.17 -13.42 1.79
CA LEU A 115 -0.59 -12.38 2.64
C LEU A 115 -1.68 -11.45 3.21
N ALA A 116 -2.59 -10.93 2.38
CA ALA A 116 -3.68 -10.10 2.84
C ALA A 116 -4.60 -10.85 3.84
N ASN A 117 -4.89 -12.13 3.60
CA ASN A 117 -5.69 -12.94 4.51
C ASN A 117 -5.00 -13.17 5.84
N LEU A 118 -3.68 -13.32 5.88
CA LEU A 118 -2.92 -13.44 7.13
C LEU A 118 -3.03 -12.17 7.97
N PHE A 119 -2.92 -10.99 7.35
CA PHE A 119 -3.16 -9.72 8.03
C PHE A 119 -4.60 -9.63 8.57
N ARG A 120 -5.60 -9.92 7.74
CA ARG A 120 -7.02 -9.90 8.13
C ARG A 120 -7.32 -10.84 9.29
N ASN A 121 -6.76 -12.05 9.27
CA ASN A 121 -6.92 -13.01 10.36
C ASN A 121 -6.23 -12.51 11.65
N SER A 122 -5.05 -11.95 11.53
CA SER A 122 -4.33 -11.35 12.67
C SER A 122 -5.12 -10.20 13.28
N LEU A 123 -5.68 -9.31 12.46
CA LEU A 123 -6.54 -8.21 12.93
C LEU A 123 -7.74 -8.75 13.72
N SER A 124 -8.48 -9.73 13.14
CA SER A 124 -9.63 -10.36 13.82
C SER A 124 -9.25 -11.00 15.14
N SER A 125 -8.11 -11.71 15.20
CA SER A 125 -7.62 -12.35 16.43
C SER A 125 -7.26 -11.34 17.52
N ASN A 126 -6.91 -10.11 17.13
CA ASN A 126 -6.61 -9.01 18.05
C ASN A 126 -7.79 -8.03 18.25
N LYS A 127 -9.02 -8.43 17.88
CA LYS A 127 -10.24 -7.63 18.01
C LYS A 127 -10.19 -6.30 17.23
N VAL A 128 -9.40 -6.23 16.16
CA VAL A 128 -9.35 -5.11 15.22
C VAL A 128 -10.18 -5.48 13.99
N ASP A 129 -10.89 -4.51 13.41
CA ASP A 129 -11.70 -4.76 12.22
C ASP A 129 -10.79 -5.24 11.07
N LYS A 130 -11.04 -6.46 10.59
CA LYS A 130 -10.32 -7.03 9.44
C LYS A 130 -10.47 -6.20 8.16
N ASN A 131 -11.50 -5.34 8.06
CA ASN A 131 -11.72 -4.48 6.91
C ASN A 131 -10.76 -3.29 6.85
N CYS A 132 -9.93 -3.08 7.86
CA CYS A 132 -8.79 -2.16 7.76
C CYS A 132 -7.83 -2.56 6.62
N ILE A 133 -7.78 -3.85 6.26
CA ILE A 133 -7.03 -4.34 5.10
C ILE A 133 -8.00 -5.07 4.17
N GLN A 134 -8.20 -4.52 2.99
CA GLN A 134 -9.05 -5.08 1.94
C GLN A 134 -8.20 -5.47 0.74
N PHE A 135 -8.47 -6.63 0.15
CA PHE A 135 -7.77 -7.11 -1.03
C PHE A 135 -8.73 -7.39 -2.17
N ILE A 136 -8.48 -6.80 -3.33
CA ILE A 136 -9.28 -7.01 -4.54
C ILE A 136 -8.79 -8.27 -5.24
N ASP A 137 -9.52 -9.34 -5.01
CA ASP A 137 -9.25 -10.69 -5.52
C ASP A 137 -9.85 -10.91 -6.91
N LYS A 138 -9.52 -10.05 -7.85
CA LYS A 138 -10.01 -10.15 -9.24
C LYS A 138 -8.90 -9.77 -10.22
N LYS A 139 -8.77 -10.56 -11.31
CA LYS A 139 -7.77 -10.31 -12.37
C LYS A 139 -8.17 -9.20 -13.34
N ASN A 140 -9.45 -8.83 -13.40
CA ASN A 140 -9.98 -7.89 -14.38
C ASN A 140 -9.35 -6.48 -14.22
N ARG A 141 -8.72 -6.00 -15.27
CA ARG A 141 -8.08 -4.67 -15.30
C ARG A 141 -9.09 -3.51 -15.26
N LYS A 142 -10.34 -3.72 -15.71
CA LYS A 142 -11.40 -2.72 -15.61
C LYS A 142 -11.72 -2.30 -14.17
N ILE A 143 -11.40 -3.17 -13.18
CA ILE A 143 -11.52 -2.83 -11.77
C ILE A 143 -10.58 -1.69 -11.37
N VAL A 144 -9.37 -1.65 -11.95
CA VAL A 144 -8.45 -0.52 -11.72
C VAL A 144 -9.07 0.77 -12.24
N ASP A 145 -9.62 0.74 -13.45
CA ASP A 145 -10.28 1.91 -14.05
C ASP A 145 -11.48 2.37 -13.20
N PHE A 146 -12.24 1.42 -12.65
CA PHE A 146 -13.34 1.72 -11.71
C PHE A 146 -12.84 2.35 -10.41
N LEU A 147 -11.78 1.80 -9.80
CA LEU A 147 -11.16 2.38 -8.59
C LEU A 147 -10.73 3.82 -8.81
N LEU A 148 -10.10 4.08 -9.96
CA LEU A 148 -9.57 5.40 -10.30
C LEU A 148 -10.68 6.42 -10.59
N SER A 149 -11.74 6.02 -11.30
CA SER A 149 -12.72 6.95 -11.86
C SER A 149 -14.02 7.07 -11.05
N LYS A 150 -14.38 6.06 -10.21
CA LYS A 150 -15.69 5.98 -9.56
C LYS A 150 -15.63 5.87 -8.04
N MET A 151 -14.44 5.79 -7.44
CA MET A 151 -14.30 5.55 -6.01
C MET A 151 -13.81 6.79 -5.22
N SER A 152 -13.90 7.99 -5.80
CA SER A 152 -13.45 9.23 -5.15
C SER A 152 -14.18 9.56 -3.83
N ASN A 153 -15.40 9.04 -3.64
CA ASN A 153 -16.12 9.20 -2.37
C ASN A 153 -15.71 8.18 -1.29
N TYR A 154 -14.87 7.19 -1.63
CA TYR A 154 -14.51 6.08 -0.75
C TYR A 154 -13.01 5.92 -0.57
N ILE A 155 -12.20 6.52 -1.43
CA ILE A 155 -10.74 6.45 -1.41
C ILE A 155 -10.20 7.88 -1.37
N ASP A 156 -9.39 8.18 -0.36
CA ASP A 156 -8.81 9.52 -0.18
C ASP A 156 -7.56 9.73 -1.02
N VAL A 157 -6.74 8.67 -1.16
CA VAL A 157 -5.49 8.72 -1.90
C VAL A 157 -5.21 7.40 -2.62
N ILE A 158 -4.68 7.48 -3.83
CA ILE A 158 -4.14 6.32 -4.57
C ILE A 158 -2.63 6.40 -4.65
N VAL A 159 -1.98 5.27 -4.33
CA VAL A 159 -0.53 5.09 -4.42
C VAL A 159 -0.22 4.01 -5.46
N PRO A 160 0.21 4.39 -6.69
CA PRO A 160 0.66 3.43 -7.68
C PRO A 160 2.11 2.99 -7.39
N ARG A 161 2.38 1.69 -7.49
CA ARG A 161 3.71 1.08 -7.34
C ARG A 161 4.00 0.10 -8.47
N GLY A 162 4.62 0.57 -9.53
CA GLY A 162 4.92 -0.25 -10.72
C GLY A 162 5.71 0.52 -11.75
N GLY A 163 5.71 0.02 -12.98
CA GLY A 163 6.38 0.66 -14.11
C GLY A 163 5.73 1.98 -14.53
N LYS A 164 6.47 2.77 -15.34
CA LYS A 164 6.03 4.07 -15.86
C LYS A 164 4.62 4.02 -16.48
N GLY A 165 4.28 2.94 -17.20
CA GLY A 165 2.97 2.79 -17.84
C GLY A 165 1.83 2.75 -16.82
N LEU A 166 1.98 2.04 -15.70
CA LEU A 166 0.98 2.01 -14.63
C LEU A 166 0.82 3.40 -14.00
N VAL A 167 1.93 4.02 -13.62
CA VAL A 167 1.89 5.33 -12.93
C VAL A 167 1.29 6.40 -13.84
N LYS A 168 1.67 6.43 -15.13
CA LYS A 168 1.08 7.35 -16.13
C LYS A 168 -0.43 7.13 -16.26
N LYS A 169 -0.87 5.86 -16.42
CA LYS A 169 -2.29 5.51 -16.50
C LYS A 169 -3.06 5.98 -15.26
N VAL A 170 -2.52 5.73 -14.07
CA VAL A 170 -3.15 6.15 -12.80
C VAL A 170 -3.28 7.66 -12.75
N LYS A 171 -2.22 8.42 -13.06
CA LYS A 171 -2.27 9.88 -13.07
C LYS A 171 -3.26 10.46 -14.08
N GLN A 172 -3.44 9.81 -15.22
CA GLN A 172 -4.35 10.28 -16.28
C GLN A 172 -5.82 9.97 -16.00
N LEU A 173 -6.13 8.84 -15.36
CA LEU A 173 -7.51 8.36 -15.19
C LEU A 173 -8.08 8.62 -13.81
N SER A 174 -7.25 9.00 -12.83
CA SER A 174 -7.70 9.11 -11.45
C SER A 174 -8.46 10.38 -11.16
N ASN A 175 -9.68 10.22 -10.66
CA ASN A 175 -10.45 11.28 -10.01
C ASN A 175 -10.18 11.34 -8.49
N VAL A 176 -9.29 10.48 -7.99
CA VAL A 176 -8.79 10.44 -6.61
C VAL A 176 -7.39 11.06 -6.59
N ASN A 177 -6.99 11.70 -5.51
CA ASN A 177 -5.63 12.21 -5.34
C ASN A 177 -4.60 11.09 -5.50
N VAL A 178 -3.51 11.36 -6.23
CA VAL A 178 -2.47 10.36 -6.50
C VAL A 178 -1.14 10.80 -5.89
N ILE A 179 -0.57 9.96 -5.05
CA ILE A 179 0.81 10.10 -4.57
C ILE A 179 1.67 9.09 -5.33
N GLY A 180 2.47 9.58 -6.25
CA GLY A 180 3.36 8.73 -7.05
C GLY A 180 4.27 9.56 -7.96
N HIS A 181 5.40 8.95 -8.35
CA HIS A 181 6.39 9.54 -9.25
C HIS A 181 6.52 8.70 -10.53
N LEU A 182 6.88 9.35 -11.63
CA LEU A 182 7.13 8.70 -12.92
C LEU A 182 8.59 8.28 -13.06
N GLU A 183 9.49 9.06 -12.51
CA GLU A 183 10.94 8.88 -12.56
C GLU A 183 11.51 8.66 -11.15
N GLY A 184 12.66 7.99 -11.06
CA GLY A 184 13.36 7.78 -9.79
C GLY A 184 14.02 9.05 -9.26
N ASN A 185 14.47 9.91 -10.18
CA ASN A 185 15.03 11.21 -9.87
C ASN A 185 14.01 12.29 -10.23
N CYS A 186 13.56 13.04 -9.22
CA CYS A 186 12.61 14.12 -9.38
C CYS A 186 13.27 15.40 -8.87
N HIS A 187 13.75 16.23 -9.80
CA HIS A 187 14.37 17.52 -9.50
C HIS A 187 13.53 18.64 -10.10
N VAL A 188 13.34 19.70 -9.33
CA VAL A 188 12.84 20.99 -9.80
C VAL A 188 13.98 21.98 -9.57
N TYR A 189 14.50 22.54 -10.65
CA TYR A 189 15.48 23.62 -10.58
C TYR A 189 14.72 24.94 -10.73
N VAL A 190 14.93 25.84 -9.77
CA VAL A 190 14.40 27.20 -9.81
C VAL A 190 15.61 28.12 -9.88
N ASP A 191 15.73 28.85 -10.99
CA ASP A 191 16.81 29.83 -11.15
C ASP A 191 16.56 31.06 -10.29
N LYS A 192 17.64 31.80 -9.99
CA LYS A 192 17.60 33.03 -9.20
C LYS A 192 16.71 34.12 -9.86
N ASP A 193 16.51 34.03 -11.16
CA ASP A 193 15.72 34.99 -11.95
C ASP A 193 14.32 34.45 -12.32
N ALA A 194 13.82 33.36 -11.64
CA ALA A 194 12.53 32.75 -11.88
C ALA A 194 11.38 33.47 -11.16
#